data_55b87e0daba92c602b404fd35a366037
#
_entry.id   55b87e0daba92c602b404fd35a366037
#
_cell.length_a   1.000
_cell.length_b   1.000
_cell.length_c   1.000
_cell.angle_alpha   90.00
_cell.angle_beta   90.00
_cell.angle_gamma   90.00
#
_symmetry.space_group_name_H-M   'P 1'
#
loop_
_entity.id
_entity.type
_entity.pdbx_description
1 polymer ?
#
loop_
_entity_poly.entity_id
_entity_poly.type
_entity_poly.pdbx_seq_one_letter_code
_entity_poly.pdbx_strand_id
1 'polypeptide(L)'
;MIKTTAMLLEELKGYGSPKSKLARMAERGECFPITRGLYETDRNAPAYLLAGSIYGPSYISFEYALSRYGLIPEAVYAVTCATFEKKKKKKYETPFGTFTYRDVPSEAFPLGIRLVQEGDYFYRIAEPEKALCDRLYTMPPVPNTQELFRLLTEDLRIEESEIGKLDGNKVCEYSGAYHTTNIKKLCSLLRRL
;
A
#
# COMPACT_ATOMS: atom_id res chain seq x y z
N MET A 1 -6.44 2.78 18.22
CA MET A 1 -7.66 2.64 17.36
C MET A 1 -7.91 3.95 16.61
N ILE A 2 -8.20 3.86 15.32
CA ILE A 2 -8.50 5.03 14.46
C ILE A 2 -9.89 5.58 14.81
N LYS A 3 -9.98 6.90 15.04
CA LYS A 3 -11.24 7.60 15.33
C LYS A 3 -11.38 8.85 14.47
N THR A 4 -12.58 9.14 14.01
CA THR A 4 -12.88 10.40 13.34
C THR A 4 -13.14 11.51 14.37
N THR A 5 -13.04 12.77 13.94
CA THR A 5 -13.44 13.91 14.80
C THR A 5 -14.85 13.75 15.31
N ALA A 6 -15.80 13.28 14.48
CA ALA A 6 -17.18 13.08 14.88
C ALA A 6 -17.31 12.06 16.02
N MET A 7 -16.61 10.93 15.92
CA MET A 7 -16.60 9.90 16.99
C MET A 7 -16.05 10.46 18.30
N LEU A 8 -14.92 11.19 18.24
CA LEU A 8 -14.32 11.79 19.44
C LEU A 8 -15.20 12.87 20.06
N LEU A 9 -15.85 13.69 19.25
CA LEU A 9 -16.78 14.73 19.77
C LEU A 9 -18.03 14.10 20.42
N GLU A 10 -18.52 12.97 19.90
CA GLU A 10 -19.65 12.24 20.52
C GLU A 10 -19.23 11.64 21.87
N GLU A 11 -18.04 11.05 21.96
CA GLU A 11 -17.49 10.55 23.24
C GLU A 11 -17.30 11.68 24.27
N LEU A 12 -17.04 12.89 23.80
CA LEU A 12 -16.80 14.08 24.64
C LEU A 12 -18.02 14.94 24.87
N LYS A 13 -19.24 14.55 24.46
CA LYS A 13 -20.46 15.36 24.55
C LYS A 13 -20.82 15.81 25.95
N GLY A 14 -20.38 15.09 26.99
CA GLY A 14 -20.57 15.47 28.39
C GLY A 14 -19.74 16.67 28.87
N TYR A 15 -18.79 17.16 28.07
CA TYR A 15 -17.97 18.32 28.41
C TYR A 15 -18.61 19.61 27.87
N GLY A 16 -18.48 20.72 28.60
CA GLY A 16 -19.02 22.03 28.18
C GLY A 16 -18.48 22.55 26.85
N SER A 17 -17.28 22.09 26.42
CA SER A 17 -16.70 22.38 25.12
C SER A 17 -15.92 21.16 24.58
N PRO A 18 -16.59 20.21 23.88
CA PRO A 18 -15.97 19.00 23.33
C PRO A 18 -14.79 19.29 22.40
N LYS A 19 -14.90 20.31 21.54
CA LYS A 19 -13.81 20.72 20.63
C LYS A 19 -12.57 21.18 21.38
N SER A 20 -12.71 22.01 22.40
CA SER A 20 -11.59 22.49 23.22
C SER A 20 -10.97 21.35 24.06
N LYS A 21 -11.81 20.38 24.49
CA LYS A 21 -11.32 19.18 25.17
C LYS A 21 -10.49 18.33 24.22
N LEU A 22 -10.96 18.09 23.00
CA LEU A 22 -10.24 17.32 21.98
C LEU A 22 -8.87 17.96 21.64
N ALA A 23 -8.83 19.29 21.48
CA ALA A 23 -7.56 19.98 21.22
C ALA A 23 -6.55 19.75 22.35
N ARG A 24 -6.99 19.89 23.61
CA ARG A 24 -6.13 19.62 24.80
C ARG A 24 -5.69 18.17 24.89
N MET A 25 -6.53 17.21 24.49
CA MET A 25 -6.18 15.78 24.43
C MET A 25 -5.05 15.56 23.41
N ALA A 26 -5.14 16.16 22.23
CA ALA A 26 -4.10 16.10 21.23
C ALA A 26 -2.77 16.72 21.71
N GLU A 27 -2.84 17.89 22.36
CA GLU A 27 -1.66 18.56 22.97
C GLU A 27 -1.00 17.71 24.06
N ARG A 28 -1.78 16.96 24.84
CA ARG A 28 -1.29 16.06 25.90
C ARG A 28 -0.86 14.68 25.41
N GLY A 29 -1.03 14.39 24.12
CA GLY A 29 -0.70 13.08 23.57
C GLY A 29 -1.66 11.98 24.01
N GLU A 30 -2.91 12.31 24.33
CA GLU A 30 -3.98 11.35 24.60
C GLU A 30 -4.64 10.85 23.30
N CYS A 31 -4.49 11.59 22.20
CA CYS A 31 -4.82 11.19 20.84
C CYS A 31 -3.89 11.91 19.85
N PHE A 32 -3.64 11.27 18.71
CA PHE A 32 -2.62 11.69 17.73
C PHE A 32 -3.30 12.01 16.40
N PRO A 33 -3.28 13.27 15.92
CA PRO A 33 -3.82 13.59 14.61
C PRO A 33 -3.01 12.90 13.51
N ILE A 34 -3.69 12.15 12.66
CA ILE A 34 -3.09 11.50 11.47
C ILE A 34 -3.19 12.46 10.28
N THR A 35 -4.41 12.86 9.96
CA THR A 35 -4.76 13.86 8.96
C THR A 35 -5.95 14.69 9.45
N ARG A 36 -6.41 15.66 8.66
CA ARG A 36 -7.57 16.48 9.04
C ARG A 36 -8.78 15.58 9.29
N GLY A 37 -9.26 15.61 10.53
CA GLY A 37 -10.47 14.89 10.93
C GLY A 37 -10.27 13.42 11.31
N LEU A 38 -9.03 12.93 11.33
CA LEU A 38 -8.68 11.54 11.64
C LEU A 38 -7.61 11.49 12.72
N TYR A 39 -7.82 10.67 13.73
CA TYR A 39 -6.95 10.52 14.90
C TYR A 39 -6.65 9.06 15.17
N GLU A 40 -5.49 8.79 15.76
CA GLU A 40 -5.13 7.51 16.36
C GLU A 40 -5.01 7.68 17.87
N THR A 41 -5.42 6.65 18.62
CA THR A 41 -5.34 6.67 20.09
C THR A 41 -4.11 5.94 20.62
N ASP A 42 -3.45 5.14 19.79
CA ASP A 42 -2.19 4.46 20.11
C ASP A 42 -1.02 5.14 19.39
N ARG A 43 -0.11 5.72 20.18
CA ARG A 43 1.10 6.37 19.63
C ARG A 43 2.00 5.41 18.86
N ASN A 44 1.98 4.13 19.23
CA ASN A 44 2.87 3.11 18.67
C ASN A 44 2.21 2.31 17.54
N ALA A 45 1.00 2.70 17.10
CA ALA A 45 0.32 2.04 16.00
C ALA A 45 1.22 2.00 14.74
N PRO A 46 1.49 0.80 14.18
CA PRO A 46 2.26 0.69 12.95
C PRO A 46 1.63 1.47 11.79
N ALA A 47 2.43 2.23 11.07
CA ALA A 47 1.96 3.11 9.99
C ALA A 47 1.06 2.39 8.97
N TYR A 48 1.43 1.17 8.55
CA TYR A 48 0.68 0.43 7.51
C TYR A 48 -0.79 0.15 7.89
N LEU A 49 -1.10 0.05 9.19
CA LEU A 49 -2.48 -0.14 9.66
C LEU A 49 -3.39 1.07 9.36
N LEU A 50 -2.80 2.24 9.20
CA LEU A 50 -3.50 3.52 9.02
C LEU A 50 -3.75 3.85 7.54
N ALA A 51 -3.03 3.21 6.63
CA ALA A 51 -2.95 3.58 5.22
C ALA A 51 -4.32 3.68 4.53
N GLY A 52 -5.20 2.70 4.72
CA GLY A 52 -6.53 2.66 4.11
C GLY A 52 -7.47 3.75 4.62
N SER A 53 -7.26 4.25 5.84
CA SER A 53 -8.06 5.29 6.46
C SER A 53 -7.61 6.70 6.06
N ILE A 54 -6.33 6.89 5.71
CA ILE A 54 -5.79 8.19 5.30
C ILE A 54 -6.31 8.61 3.92
N TYR A 55 -6.29 7.69 2.96
CA TYR A 55 -6.74 7.97 1.61
C TYR A 55 -7.22 6.69 0.93
N GLY A 56 -8.50 6.64 0.57
CA GLY A 56 -9.13 5.44 0.04
C GLY A 56 -10.13 5.70 -1.11
N PRO A 57 -10.61 4.62 -1.73
CA PRO A 57 -10.20 3.24 -1.50
C PRO A 57 -8.75 2.99 -1.94
N SER A 58 -8.01 2.22 -1.13
CA SER A 58 -6.61 1.91 -1.37
C SER A 58 -6.21 0.57 -0.75
N TYR A 59 -5.08 0.03 -1.20
CA TYR A 59 -4.39 -1.10 -0.57
C TYR A 59 -2.87 -0.87 -0.60
N ILE A 60 -2.16 -1.47 0.33
CA ILE A 60 -0.69 -1.44 0.40
C ILE A 60 -0.12 -2.24 -0.75
N SER A 61 0.82 -1.68 -1.50
CA SER A 61 1.42 -2.30 -2.68
C SER A 61 2.80 -1.73 -2.99
N PHE A 62 3.30 -2.01 -4.18
CA PHE A 62 4.58 -1.52 -4.70
C PHE A 62 5.74 -1.90 -3.77
N GLU A 63 6.67 -0.98 -3.56
CA GLU A 63 7.92 -1.20 -2.84
C GLU A 63 7.68 -1.66 -1.39
N TYR A 64 6.70 -1.09 -0.69
CA TYR A 64 6.41 -1.47 0.69
C TYR A 64 5.93 -2.92 0.81
N ALA A 65 5.02 -3.34 -0.07
CA ALA A 65 4.55 -4.72 -0.08
C ALA A 65 5.67 -5.69 -0.51
N LEU A 66 6.45 -5.36 -1.54
CA LEU A 66 7.59 -6.17 -1.99
C LEU A 66 8.63 -6.37 -0.87
N SER A 67 8.98 -5.30 -0.15
CA SER A 67 9.89 -5.36 1.00
C SER A 67 9.31 -6.21 2.13
N ARG A 68 8.01 -6.06 2.44
CA ARG A 68 7.34 -6.82 3.49
C ARG A 68 7.29 -8.34 3.20
N TYR A 69 7.23 -8.72 1.94
CA TYR A 69 7.34 -10.12 1.51
C TYR A 69 8.79 -10.61 1.33
N GLY A 70 9.77 -9.75 1.51
CA GLY A 70 11.19 -10.09 1.31
C GLY A 70 11.57 -10.27 -0.16
N LEU A 71 10.75 -9.79 -1.10
CA LEU A 71 11.06 -9.84 -2.53
C LEU A 71 12.15 -8.85 -2.92
N ILE A 72 12.25 -7.71 -2.26
CA ILE A 72 13.32 -6.75 -2.45
C ILE A 72 14.11 -6.59 -1.14
N PRO A 73 15.44 -6.40 -1.21
CA PRO A 73 16.28 -6.33 0.00
C PRO A 73 16.18 -4.97 0.73
N GLU A 74 15.64 -3.94 0.08
CA GLU A 74 15.54 -2.61 0.65
C GLU A 74 14.52 -2.52 1.79
N ALA A 75 14.91 -1.91 2.90
CA ALA A 75 13.98 -1.47 3.92
C ALA A 75 13.18 -0.26 3.39
N VAL A 76 11.87 -0.42 3.22
CA VAL A 76 10.99 0.64 2.72
C VAL A 76 10.24 1.27 3.88
N TYR A 77 10.58 2.51 4.21
CA TYR A 77 9.98 3.25 5.34
C TYR A 77 8.65 3.92 5.00
N ALA A 78 8.50 4.39 3.76
CA ALA A 78 7.25 4.99 3.31
C ALA A 78 6.23 3.91 2.96
N VAL A 79 5.03 3.96 3.52
CA VAL A 79 3.94 3.04 3.15
C VAL A 79 3.43 3.42 1.77
N THR A 80 3.70 2.58 0.78
CA THR A 80 3.28 2.80 -0.61
C THR A 80 1.95 2.10 -0.88
N CYS A 81 0.98 2.82 -1.46
CA CYS A 81 -0.38 2.34 -1.65
C CYS A 81 -0.85 2.54 -3.09
N ALA A 82 -1.64 1.58 -3.55
CA ALA A 82 -2.36 1.66 -4.81
C ALA A 82 -3.76 2.25 -4.61
N THR A 83 -4.16 3.10 -5.55
CA THR A 83 -5.50 3.66 -5.70
C THR A 83 -5.95 3.50 -7.15
N PHE A 84 -7.14 3.96 -7.51
CA PHE A 84 -7.60 4.03 -8.89
C PHE A 84 -8.43 5.28 -9.12
N GLU A 85 -8.46 5.76 -10.37
CA GLU A 85 -9.26 6.91 -10.83
C GLU A 85 -9.05 8.23 -10.05
N LYS A 86 -7.97 8.34 -9.26
CA LYS A 86 -7.63 9.58 -8.55
C LYS A 86 -6.92 10.59 -9.44
N LYS A 87 -6.33 10.12 -10.56
CA LYS A 87 -5.63 10.92 -11.59
C LYS A 87 -4.47 11.78 -11.05
N LYS A 88 -3.98 11.48 -9.86
CA LYS A 88 -2.86 12.20 -9.22
C LYS A 88 -2.19 11.35 -8.14
N LYS A 89 -0.89 11.54 -8.02
CA LYS A 89 -0.13 11.01 -6.89
C LYS A 89 -0.39 11.85 -5.65
N LYS A 90 -0.48 11.20 -4.49
CA LYS A 90 -0.62 11.85 -3.18
C LYS A 90 0.50 11.41 -2.25
N LYS A 91 0.96 12.34 -1.43
CA LYS A 91 1.88 12.09 -0.33
C LYS A 91 1.30 12.70 0.93
N TYR A 92 1.34 11.96 2.03
CA TYR A 92 0.99 12.42 3.36
C TYR A 92 2.17 12.16 4.28
N GLU A 93 2.55 13.20 5.03
CA GLU A 93 3.51 13.11 6.12
C GLU A 93 2.74 13.24 7.42
N THR A 94 2.88 12.26 8.28
CA THR A 94 2.13 12.16 9.54
C THR A 94 3.10 11.83 10.68
N PRO A 95 2.68 11.98 11.94
CA PRO A 95 3.49 11.51 13.08
C PRO A 95 3.79 10.00 13.06
N PHE A 96 3.06 9.22 12.28
CA PHE A 96 3.23 7.77 12.14
C PHE A 96 4.13 7.38 10.95
N GLY A 97 4.51 8.33 10.11
CA GLY A 97 5.35 8.10 8.94
C GLY A 97 4.80 8.70 7.65
N THR A 98 5.45 8.38 6.56
CA THR A 98 5.11 8.85 5.21
C THR A 98 4.26 7.83 4.47
N PHE A 99 3.22 8.32 3.80
CA PHE A 99 2.33 7.52 2.96
C PHE A 99 2.31 8.08 1.56
N THR A 100 2.40 7.20 0.56
CA THR A 100 2.29 7.60 -0.84
C THR A 100 1.21 6.79 -1.55
N TYR A 101 0.46 7.46 -2.42
CA TYR A 101 -0.65 6.86 -3.16
C TYR A 101 -0.49 7.15 -4.64
N ARG A 102 -0.66 6.12 -5.47
CA ARG A 102 -0.61 6.21 -6.94
C ARG A 102 -1.63 5.27 -7.56
N ASP A 103 -2.16 5.67 -8.70
CA ASP A 103 -3.18 4.89 -9.38
C ASP A 103 -2.58 3.69 -10.09
N VAL A 104 -3.36 2.61 -10.06
CA VAL A 104 -3.27 1.46 -10.98
C VAL A 104 -4.52 1.45 -11.86
N PRO A 105 -4.55 0.69 -12.96
CA PRO A 105 -5.76 0.56 -13.77
C PRO A 105 -6.95 0.08 -12.93
N SER A 106 -8.14 0.65 -13.17
CA SER A 106 -9.36 0.30 -12.43
C SER A 106 -9.71 -1.18 -12.52
N GLU A 107 -9.47 -1.81 -13.67
CA GLU A 107 -9.66 -3.25 -13.88
C GLU A 107 -8.69 -4.11 -13.07
N ALA A 108 -7.45 -3.63 -12.88
CA ALA A 108 -6.45 -4.32 -12.09
C ALA A 108 -6.63 -4.10 -10.57
N PHE A 109 -7.28 -3.00 -10.17
CA PHE A 109 -7.39 -2.60 -8.76
C PHE A 109 -7.99 -3.69 -7.86
N PRO A 110 -9.06 -4.42 -8.20
CA PRO A 110 -9.67 -5.41 -7.31
C PRO A 110 -8.91 -6.75 -7.24
N LEU A 111 -7.93 -7.00 -8.12
CA LEU A 111 -7.28 -8.30 -8.25
C LEU A 111 -6.16 -8.47 -7.22
N GLY A 112 -5.96 -9.69 -6.71
CA GLY A 112 -4.81 -10.07 -5.89
C GLY A 112 -4.64 -9.27 -4.61
N ILE A 113 -5.73 -8.88 -3.95
CA ILE A 113 -5.71 -8.13 -2.68
C ILE A 113 -6.13 -9.06 -1.54
N ARG A 114 -5.39 -9.01 -0.45
CA ARG A 114 -5.71 -9.69 0.80
C ARG A 114 -6.21 -8.69 1.83
N LEU A 115 -7.30 -9.04 2.53
CA LEU A 115 -7.71 -8.36 3.76
C LEU A 115 -7.03 -9.06 4.93
N VAL A 116 -6.29 -8.33 5.72
CA VAL A 116 -5.57 -8.83 6.89
C VAL A 116 -6.12 -8.14 8.14
N GLN A 117 -6.38 -8.93 9.16
CA GLN A 117 -6.71 -8.44 10.50
C GLN A 117 -5.46 -8.53 11.38
N GLU A 118 -5.17 -7.44 12.08
CA GLU A 118 -4.08 -7.38 13.07
C GLU A 118 -4.58 -6.61 14.29
N GLY A 119 -4.83 -7.33 15.38
CA GLY A 119 -5.52 -6.80 16.54
C GLY A 119 -6.91 -6.25 16.16
N ASP A 120 -7.16 -4.99 16.49
CA ASP A 120 -8.41 -4.28 16.18
C ASP A 120 -8.40 -3.60 14.79
N TYR A 121 -7.33 -3.78 14.01
CA TYR A 121 -7.18 -3.15 12.72
C TYR A 121 -7.42 -4.12 11.58
N PHE A 122 -7.95 -3.58 10.49
CA PHE A 122 -8.06 -4.27 9.21
C PHE A 122 -7.33 -3.43 8.15
N TYR A 123 -6.47 -4.07 7.37
CA TYR A 123 -5.82 -3.42 6.24
C TYR A 123 -5.82 -4.31 5.01
N ARG A 124 -5.73 -3.69 3.86
CA ARG A 124 -5.62 -4.38 2.57
C ARG A 124 -4.20 -4.30 2.08
N ILE A 125 -3.68 -5.41 1.59
CA ILE A 125 -2.34 -5.51 1.01
C ILE A 125 -2.38 -6.36 -0.27
N ALA A 126 -1.65 -5.94 -1.27
CA ALA A 126 -1.42 -6.74 -2.48
C ALA A 126 -0.73 -8.06 -2.14
N GLU A 127 -1.09 -9.14 -2.81
CA GLU A 127 -0.30 -10.37 -2.82
C GLU A 127 1.07 -10.14 -3.50
N PRO A 128 2.08 -11.00 -3.31
CA PRO A 128 3.41 -10.81 -3.88
C PRO A 128 3.40 -10.55 -5.39
N GLU A 129 2.67 -11.36 -6.13
CA GLU A 129 2.51 -11.25 -7.59
C GLU A 129 1.85 -9.93 -7.99
N LYS A 130 0.81 -9.56 -7.24
CA LYS A 130 0.09 -8.31 -7.46
C LYS A 130 0.96 -7.09 -7.17
N ALA A 131 1.71 -7.09 -6.07
CA ALA A 131 2.63 -6.01 -5.72
C ALA A 131 3.71 -5.81 -6.79
N LEU A 132 4.24 -6.92 -7.34
CA LEU A 132 5.20 -6.88 -8.44
C LEU A 132 4.57 -6.34 -9.74
N CYS A 133 3.34 -6.77 -10.08
CA CYS A 133 2.61 -6.24 -11.22
C CYS A 133 2.37 -4.73 -11.09
N ASP A 134 1.92 -4.27 -9.92
CA ASP A 134 1.72 -2.84 -9.63
C ASP A 134 3.03 -2.05 -9.79
N ARG A 135 4.15 -2.61 -9.31
CA ARG A 135 5.46 -1.97 -9.44
C ARG A 135 5.88 -1.87 -10.90
N LEU A 136 5.81 -2.95 -11.66
CA LEU A 136 6.18 -3.00 -13.08
C LEU A 136 5.27 -2.12 -13.95
N TYR A 137 4.02 -1.91 -13.58
CA TYR A 137 3.11 -0.99 -14.25
C TYR A 137 3.62 0.47 -14.20
N THR A 138 4.29 0.85 -13.11
CA THR A 138 4.83 2.20 -12.94
C THR A 138 6.21 2.40 -13.58
N MET A 139 6.81 1.36 -14.14
CA MET A 139 8.12 1.39 -14.78
C MET A 139 8.01 1.50 -16.31
N PRO A 140 9.00 2.10 -16.96
CA PRO A 140 9.06 2.11 -18.42
C PRO A 140 9.00 0.70 -18.99
N PRO A 141 8.41 0.49 -20.18
CA PRO A 141 8.38 -0.82 -20.81
C PRO A 141 9.79 -1.24 -21.25
N VAL A 142 10.16 -2.47 -20.94
CA VAL A 142 11.40 -3.09 -21.41
C VAL A 142 11.19 -3.78 -22.77
N PRO A 143 12.24 -3.96 -23.61
CA PRO A 143 12.08 -4.47 -24.97
C PRO A 143 11.71 -5.96 -25.03
N ASN A 144 12.26 -6.80 -24.15
CA ASN A 144 12.08 -8.26 -24.19
C ASN A 144 12.09 -8.88 -22.77
N THR A 145 11.88 -10.20 -22.71
CA THR A 145 11.84 -10.97 -21.45
C THR A 145 13.21 -11.03 -20.76
N GLN A 146 14.31 -11.02 -21.52
CA GLN A 146 15.67 -11.03 -20.95
C GLN A 146 15.95 -9.70 -20.22
N GLU A 147 15.58 -8.58 -20.81
CA GLU A 147 15.70 -7.27 -20.17
C GLU A 147 14.75 -7.14 -18.97
N LEU A 148 13.57 -7.78 -19.03
CA LEU A 148 12.72 -7.87 -17.84
C LEU A 148 13.39 -8.65 -16.72
N PHE A 149 14.02 -9.79 -17.04
CA PHE A 149 14.72 -10.58 -16.03
C PHE A 149 15.86 -9.78 -15.38
N ARG A 150 16.65 -9.05 -16.18
CA ARG A 150 17.69 -8.14 -15.65
C ARG A 150 17.09 -7.05 -14.75
N LEU A 151 16.00 -6.40 -15.18
CA LEU A 151 15.31 -5.41 -14.37
C LEU A 151 14.86 -5.99 -13.02
N LEU A 152 14.38 -7.23 -12.98
CA LEU A 152 13.99 -7.88 -11.73
C LEU A 152 15.21 -8.18 -10.84
N THR A 153 16.30 -8.71 -11.41
CA THR A 153 17.46 -9.20 -10.64
C THR A 153 18.47 -8.09 -10.33
N GLU A 154 18.71 -7.15 -11.25
CA GLU A 154 19.72 -6.11 -11.10
C GLU A 154 19.15 -4.83 -10.51
N ASP A 155 18.03 -4.32 -11.05
CA ASP A 155 17.44 -3.05 -10.62
C ASP A 155 16.55 -3.20 -9.36
N LEU A 156 15.67 -4.22 -9.35
CA LEU A 156 14.83 -4.51 -8.19
C LEU A 156 15.50 -5.45 -7.19
N ARG A 157 16.63 -6.06 -7.56
CA ARG A 157 17.45 -6.98 -6.76
C ARG A 157 16.64 -8.12 -6.14
N ILE A 158 15.66 -8.62 -6.90
CA ILE A 158 14.88 -9.80 -6.50
C ILE A 158 15.73 -11.03 -6.75
N GLU A 159 15.91 -11.85 -5.73
CA GLU A 159 16.64 -13.13 -5.88
C GLU A 159 15.93 -14.06 -6.85
N GLU A 160 16.69 -14.77 -7.72
CA GLU A 160 16.10 -15.68 -8.71
C GLU A 160 15.24 -16.76 -8.05
N SER A 161 15.64 -17.23 -6.87
CA SER A 161 14.88 -18.19 -6.07
C SER A 161 13.53 -17.65 -5.63
N GLU A 162 13.38 -16.35 -5.39
CA GLU A 162 12.12 -15.70 -5.04
C GLU A 162 11.24 -15.48 -6.27
N ILE A 163 11.85 -15.18 -7.44
CA ILE A 163 11.12 -15.11 -8.71
C ILE A 163 10.47 -16.47 -9.02
N GLY A 164 11.20 -17.58 -8.81
CA GLY A 164 10.69 -18.94 -9.02
C GLY A 164 9.56 -19.37 -8.09
N LYS A 165 9.32 -18.67 -6.98
CA LYS A 165 8.22 -18.96 -6.05
C LYS A 165 6.91 -18.24 -6.40
N LEU A 166 6.96 -17.26 -7.31
CA LEU A 166 5.79 -16.52 -7.74
C LEU A 166 4.84 -17.40 -8.56
N ASP A 167 3.55 -17.26 -8.30
CA ASP A 167 2.52 -17.95 -9.08
C ASP A 167 2.32 -17.30 -10.46
N GLY A 168 2.92 -17.92 -11.49
CA GLY A 168 2.81 -17.46 -12.87
C GLY A 168 1.36 -17.43 -13.39
N ASN A 169 0.46 -18.29 -12.89
CA ASN A 169 -0.94 -18.28 -13.31
C ASN A 169 -1.65 -17.02 -12.84
N LYS A 170 -1.43 -16.60 -11.59
CA LYS A 170 -1.96 -15.34 -11.06
C LYS A 170 -1.48 -14.13 -11.87
N VAL A 171 -0.17 -14.08 -12.17
CA VAL A 171 0.39 -12.99 -13.00
C VAL A 171 -0.24 -12.97 -14.38
N CYS A 172 -0.47 -14.13 -15.00
CA CYS A 172 -1.10 -14.22 -16.31
C CYS A 172 -2.58 -13.78 -16.25
N GLU A 173 -3.31 -14.13 -15.21
CA GLU A 173 -4.67 -13.65 -14.95
C GLU A 173 -4.71 -12.12 -14.85
N TYR A 174 -3.77 -11.51 -14.11
CA TYR A 174 -3.71 -10.06 -13.94
C TYR A 174 -3.27 -9.33 -15.21
N SER A 175 -2.50 -9.98 -16.09
CA SER A 175 -1.80 -9.31 -17.21
C SER A 175 -2.73 -8.55 -18.17
N GLY A 176 -3.95 -9.02 -18.37
CA GLY A 176 -4.95 -8.36 -19.22
C GLY A 176 -5.43 -7.03 -18.66
N ALA A 177 -5.53 -6.91 -17.34
CA ALA A 177 -6.07 -5.74 -16.66
C ALA A 177 -5.10 -4.55 -16.59
N TYR A 178 -3.79 -4.77 -16.84
CA TYR A 178 -2.79 -3.70 -16.74
C TYR A 178 -2.50 -2.96 -18.06
N HIS A 179 -2.84 -3.53 -19.19
CA HIS A 179 -2.59 -2.95 -20.52
C HIS A 179 -1.13 -2.54 -20.76
N THR A 180 -0.15 -3.22 -20.13
CA THR A 180 1.29 -2.97 -20.26
C THR A 180 2.05 -4.21 -20.70
N THR A 181 3.14 -4.00 -21.46
CA THR A 181 3.95 -5.10 -21.98
C THR A 181 4.83 -5.76 -20.92
N ASN A 182 5.21 -5.05 -19.85
CA ASN A 182 6.05 -5.59 -18.79
C ASN A 182 5.39 -6.78 -18.09
N ILE A 183 4.09 -6.68 -17.76
CA ILE A 183 3.37 -7.75 -17.06
C ILE A 183 3.11 -8.95 -17.98
N LYS A 184 2.86 -8.71 -19.28
CA LYS A 184 2.80 -9.79 -20.28
C LYS A 184 4.13 -10.56 -20.40
N LYS A 185 5.25 -9.83 -20.32
CA LYS A 185 6.59 -10.44 -20.32
C LYS A 185 6.86 -11.19 -19.01
N LEU A 186 6.40 -10.67 -17.86
CA LEU A 186 6.50 -11.37 -16.59
C LEU A 186 5.72 -12.69 -16.63
N CYS A 187 4.47 -12.68 -17.14
CA CYS A 187 3.69 -13.91 -17.35
C CYS A 187 4.47 -14.91 -18.23
N SER A 188 5.08 -14.43 -19.34
CA SER A 188 5.86 -15.30 -20.23
C SER A 188 7.15 -15.81 -19.60
N LEU A 189 7.78 -15.05 -18.72
CA LEU A 189 8.97 -15.44 -17.96
C LEU A 189 8.63 -16.56 -16.98
N LEU A 190 7.64 -16.34 -16.10
CA LEU A 190 7.27 -17.30 -15.06
C LEU A 190 6.74 -18.63 -15.58
N ARG A 191 6.19 -18.67 -16.80
CA ARG A 191 5.78 -19.93 -17.44
C ARG A 191 6.94 -20.78 -17.94
N ARG A 192 8.15 -20.23 -17.98
CA ARG A 192 9.36 -20.93 -18.47
C ARG A 192 10.28 -21.40 -17.36
N LEU A 193 10.05 -20.88 -16.14
CA LEU A 193 10.73 -21.29 -14.92
C LEU A 193 10.02 -22.50 -14.28
#